data_400e76d46076190e0dca367eb3a41e6a
#
_entry.id   400e76d46076190e0dca367eb3a41e6a
#
_cell.length_a   1.000
_cell.length_b   1.000
_cell.length_c   1.000
_cell.angle_alpha   90.00
_cell.angle_beta   90.00
_cell.angle_gamma   90.00
#
_symmetry.space_group_name_H-M   'P 1'
#
loop_
_entity.id
_entity.type
_entity.pdbx_description
1 polymer ?
#
loop_
_entity_poly.entity_id
_entity_poly.type
_entity_poly.pdbx_seq_one_letter_code
_entity_poly.pdbx_strand_id
1 'polypeptide(L)'
;MSNSETLIQNTQHAFLVAWGWFAEHLGLIQQLQAVSLKQKHYHHRPQIKVLEFLVAILAGLPYLQEISLAAHPLEKDQVVAQAWGQPAWADYSGVSRTLSALSWEEVKRIVQVARTGQPTLPHC
;
A
#
# COMPACT_ATOMS: atom_id res chain seq x y z
N MET A 1 12.95 -12.47 23.22
CA MET A 1 12.50 -12.59 21.82
C MET A 1 11.86 -11.28 21.37
N SER A 2 12.21 -10.81 20.20
CA SER A 2 11.66 -9.56 19.72
C SER A 2 10.24 -9.75 19.18
N ASN A 3 9.42 -8.70 19.28
CA ASN A 3 8.09 -8.71 18.69
C ASN A 3 8.14 -8.88 17.17
N SER A 4 9.22 -8.42 16.53
CA SER A 4 9.39 -8.53 15.10
C SER A 4 9.45 -9.98 14.63
N GLU A 5 10.19 -10.83 15.33
CA GLU A 5 10.26 -12.24 14.98
C GLU A 5 8.90 -12.92 15.11
N THR A 6 8.16 -12.62 16.16
CA THR A 6 6.84 -13.18 16.37
C THR A 6 5.88 -12.75 15.26
N LEU A 7 5.93 -11.47 14.86
CA LEU A 7 5.07 -10.95 13.80
C LEU A 7 5.39 -11.63 12.45
N ILE A 8 6.67 -11.77 12.11
CA ILE A 8 7.05 -12.40 10.84
C ILE A 8 6.56 -13.85 10.79
N GLN A 9 6.58 -14.57 11.90
CA GLN A 9 6.13 -15.95 11.94
C GLN A 9 4.62 -16.09 11.72
N ASN A 10 3.85 -15.02 11.91
CA ASN A 10 2.39 -15.04 11.79
C ASN A 10 1.89 -14.60 10.41
N THR A 11 2.77 -14.48 9.43
CA THR A 11 2.38 -14.08 8.08
C THR A 11 3.01 -15.02 7.05
N GLN A 12 2.33 -15.17 5.91
CA GLN A 12 2.87 -15.86 4.74
C GLN A 12 3.67 -14.90 3.85
N HIS A 13 3.75 -13.63 4.21
CA HIS A 13 4.38 -12.59 3.41
C HIS A 13 5.51 -11.90 4.19
N ALA A 14 6.44 -12.69 4.72
CA ALA A 14 7.51 -12.18 5.58
C ALA A 14 8.34 -11.07 4.89
N PHE A 15 8.61 -11.22 3.59
CA PHE A 15 9.33 -10.19 2.85
C PHE A 15 8.58 -8.86 2.82
N LEU A 16 7.25 -8.92 2.73
CA LEU A 16 6.45 -7.70 2.73
C LEU A 16 6.53 -6.97 4.06
N VAL A 17 6.64 -7.71 5.16
CA VAL A 17 6.81 -7.10 6.48
C VAL A 17 8.14 -6.35 6.53
N ALA A 18 9.23 -6.99 6.10
CA ALA A 18 10.55 -6.36 6.08
C ALA A 18 10.57 -5.12 5.17
N TRP A 19 9.97 -5.23 3.97
CA TRP A 19 9.89 -4.10 3.05
C TRP A 19 9.09 -2.95 3.64
N GLY A 20 7.99 -3.25 4.36
CA GLY A 20 7.18 -2.23 5.02
C GLY A 20 7.95 -1.46 6.07
N TRP A 21 8.69 -2.15 6.92
CA TRP A 21 9.53 -1.49 7.91
C TRP A 21 10.57 -0.60 7.26
N PHE A 22 11.17 -1.06 6.16
CA PHE A 22 12.16 -0.28 5.44
C PHE A 22 11.53 0.95 4.79
N ALA A 23 10.37 0.78 4.14
CA ALA A 23 9.66 1.90 3.52
C ALA A 23 9.26 2.95 4.56
N GLU A 24 8.81 2.53 5.73
CA GLU A 24 8.47 3.46 6.80
C GLU A 24 9.69 4.22 7.30
N HIS A 25 10.82 3.52 7.44
CA HIS A 25 12.07 4.14 7.84
C HIS A 25 12.53 5.20 6.84
N LEU A 26 12.31 4.98 5.54
CA LEU A 26 12.64 5.95 4.50
C LEU A 26 11.64 7.11 4.41
N GLY A 27 10.50 7.03 5.10
CA GLY A 27 9.46 8.03 5.01
C GLY A 27 8.60 7.90 3.76
N LEU A 28 8.73 6.81 3.00
CA LEU A 28 7.99 6.61 1.75
C LEU A 28 6.49 6.54 1.98
N ILE A 29 6.07 5.84 3.03
CA ILE A 29 4.64 5.69 3.35
C ILE A 29 4.02 7.05 3.61
N GLN A 30 4.67 7.88 4.43
CA GLN A 30 4.19 9.22 4.75
C GLN A 30 4.10 10.10 3.51
N GLN A 31 5.10 10.03 2.64
CA GLN A 31 5.11 10.79 1.40
C GLN A 31 3.96 10.38 0.48
N LEU A 32 3.71 9.08 0.36
CA LEU A 32 2.61 8.58 -0.47
C LEU A 32 1.26 9.01 0.11
N GLN A 33 1.10 8.96 1.43
CA GLN A 33 -0.14 9.38 2.08
C GLN A 33 -0.40 10.89 1.94
N ALA A 34 0.64 11.67 1.70
CA ALA A 34 0.52 13.11 1.49
C ALA A 34 0.11 13.48 0.06
N VAL A 35 0.10 12.54 -0.88
CA VAL A 35 -0.36 12.83 -2.25
C VAL A 35 -1.84 13.17 -2.23
N SER A 36 -2.21 14.29 -2.86
CA SER A 36 -3.59 14.72 -2.91
C SER A 36 -4.35 13.92 -3.98
N LEU A 37 -5.40 13.23 -3.56
CA LEU A 37 -6.28 12.47 -4.46
C LEU A 37 -7.73 12.94 -4.25
N LYS A 38 -8.43 13.23 -5.33
CA LYS A 38 -9.75 13.86 -5.31
C LYS A 38 -10.89 12.86 -5.16
N GLN A 39 -10.67 11.77 -4.45
CA GLN A 39 -11.69 10.75 -4.27
C GLN A 39 -12.27 10.82 -2.86
N LYS A 40 -13.58 10.58 -2.77
CA LYS A 40 -14.21 10.36 -1.47
C LYS A 40 -13.77 8.99 -0.93
N HIS A 41 -13.72 8.90 0.38
CA HIS A 41 -13.44 7.62 1.02
C HIS A 41 -14.49 7.35 2.09
N TYR A 42 -14.80 6.07 2.30
CA TYR A 42 -15.75 5.65 3.32
C TYR A 42 -15.05 4.92 4.46
N HIS A 43 -14.33 3.85 4.15
CA HIS A 43 -13.62 3.04 5.13
C HIS A 43 -12.11 3.16 5.00
N HIS A 44 -11.61 3.31 3.78
CA HIS A 44 -10.18 3.38 3.51
C HIS A 44 -9.89 4.56 2.59
N ARG A 45 -8.85 5.32 2.93
CA ARG A 45 -8.44 6.46 2.10
C ARG A 45 -7.90 5.97 0.77
N PRO A 46 -8.08 6.75 -0.32
CA PRO A 46 -7.53 6.36 -1.63
C PRO A 46 -6.01 6.09 -1.59
N GLN A 47 -5.26 6.87 -0.80
CA GLN A 47 -3.83 6.70 -0.68
C GLN A 47 -3.47 5.32 -0.10
N ILE A 48 -4.26 4.82 0.83
CA ILE A 48 -4.05 3.50 1.42
C ILE A 48 -4.29 2.42 0.37
N LYS A 49 -5.30 2.60 -0.48
CA LYS A 49 -5.59 1.63 -1.56
C LYS A 49 -4.50 1.62 -2.62
N VAL A 50 -3.91 2.78 -2.93
CA VAL A 50 -2.76 2.84 -3.84
C VAL A 50 -1.56 2.12 -3.20
N LEU A 51 -1.32 2.35 -1.92
CA LEU A 51 -0.25 1.67 -1.20
C LEU A 51 -0.46 0.15 -1.23
N GLU A 52 -1.70 -0.30 -1.00
CA GLU A 52 -2.03 -1.72 -1.05
C GLU A 52 -1.76 -2.33 -2.43
N PHE A 53 -2.06 -1.58 -3.49
CA PHE A 53 -1.76 -2.01 -4.85
C PHE A 53 -0.25 -2.21 -5.03
N LEU A 54 0.56 -1.26 -4.55
CA LEU A 54 2.02 -1.38 -4.63
C LEU A 54 2.52 -2.59 -3.85
N VAL A 55 1.97 -2.84 -2.67
CA VAL A 55 2.31 -4.01 -1.87
C VAL A 55 1.93 -5.30 -2.59
N ALA A 56 0.78 -5.31 -3.27
CA ALA A 56 0.35 -6.46 -4.06
C ALA A 56 1.33 -6.77 -5.20
N ILE A 57 1.85 -5.74 -5.86
CA ILE A 57 2.88 -5.91 -6.89
C ILE A 57 4.14 -6.53 -6.29
N LEU A 58 4.58 -6.04 -5.13
CA LEU A 58 5.74 -6.58 -4.44
C LEU A 58 5.53 -8.02 -4.01
N ALA A 59 4.28 -8.38 -3.68
CA ALA A 59 3.93 -9.75 -3.32
C ALA A 59 3.92 -10.69 -4.53
N GLY A 60 4.00 -10.14 -5.75
CA GLY A 60 3.97 -10.94 -6.96
C GLY A 60 2.60 -11.45 -7.34
N LEU A 61 1.53 -10.80 -6.87
CA LEU A 61 0.17 -11.21 -7.21
C LEU A 61 -0.10 -10.92 -8.69
N PRO A 62 -0.44 -11.96 -9.50
CA PRO A 62 -0.63 -11.76 -10.94
C PRO A 62 -1.93 -11.04 -11.29
N TYR A 63 -2.91 -11.09 -10.41
CA TYR A 63 -4.22 -10.47 -10.64
C TYR A 63 -4.65 -9.71 -9.41
N LEU A 64 -5.31 -8.57 -9.61
CA LEU A 64 -5.75 -7.72 -8.52
C LEU A 64 -6.72 -8.46 -7.57
N GLN A 65 -7.59 -9.33 -8.11
CA GLN A 65 -8.51 -10.10 -7.29
C GLN A 65 -7.82 -10.93 -6.22
N GLU A 66 -6.58 -11.28 -6.42
CA GLU A 66 -5.86 -12.13 -5.46
C GLU A 66 -5.53 -11.41 -4.15
N ILE A 67 -5.71 -10.10 -4.09
CA ILE A 67 -5.68 -9.38 -2.82
C ILE A 67 -6.70 -9.99 -1.84
N SER A 68 -7.85 -10.40 -2.33
CA SER A 68 -8.94 -10.97 -1.51
C SER A 68 -9.15 -12.45 -1.68
N LEU A 69 -8.78 -13.03 -2.83
CA LEU A 69 -9.19 -14.38 -3.21
C LEU A 69 -8.06 -15.40 -3.18
N ALA A 70 -6.82 -14.98 -2.95
CA ALA A 70 -5.69 -15.90 -2.85
C ALA A 70 -5.81 -16.77 -1.59
N ALA A 71 -5.04 -17.86 -1.55
CA ALA A 71 -5.03 -18.77 -0.40
C ALA A 71 -4.66 -18.06 0.91
N HIS A 72 -3.75 -17.08 0.82
CA HIS A 72 -3.38 -16.23 1.95
C HIS A 72 -3.62 -14.77 1.57
N PRO A 73 -4.88 -14.30 1.65
CA PRO A 73 -5.24 -13.00 1.10
C PRO A 73 -4.51 -11.85 1.79
N LEU A 74 -3.93 -10.97 0.99
CA LEU A 74 -3.27 -9.77 1.50
C LEU A 74 -4.24 -8.92 2.32
N GLU A 75 -5.48 -8.83 1.87
CA GLU A 75 -6.55 -8.07 2.55
C GLU A 75 -6.67 -8.43 4.02
N LYS A 76 -6.47 -9.70 4.36
CA LYS A 76 -6.66 -10.20 5.73
C LYS A 76 -5.36 -10.30 6.51
N ASP A 77 -4.24 -9.91 5.92
CA ASP A 77 -2.95 -10.03 6.59
C ASP A 77 -2.66 -8.79 7.43
N GLN A 78 -3.05 -8.84 8.69
CA GLN A 78 -2.86 -7.72 9.63
C GLN A 78 -1.39 -7.44 9.92
N VAL A 79 -0.55 -8.47 9.86
CA VAL A 79 0.88 -8.29 10.13
C VAL A 79 1.52 -7.43 9.05
N VAL A 80 1.19 -7.71 7.79
CA VAL A 80 1.67 -6.89 6.66
C VAL A 80 1.11 -5.47 6.76
N ALA A 81 -0.19 -5.34 7.04
CA ALA A 81 -0.82 -4.02 7.16
C ALA A 81 -0.09 -3.17 8.20
N GLN A 82 0.15 -3.72 9.37
CA GLN A 82 0.82 -3.00 10.46
C GLN A 82 2.26 -2.64 10.08
N ALA A 83 2.97 -3.51 9.38
CA ALA A 83 4.34 -3.22 8.94
C ALA A 83 4.38 -2.04 7.96
N TRP A 84 3.31 -1.85 7.20
CA TRP A 84 3.18 -0.72 6.27
C TRP A 84 2.45 0.47 6.91
N GLY A 85 2.28 0.45 8.22
CA GLY A 85 1.70 1.56 8.96
C GLY A 85 0.20 1.70 8.80
N GLN A 86 -0.50 0.63 8.41
CA GLN A 86 -1.92 0.68 8.14
C GLN A 86 -2.70 -0.16 9.14
N PRO A 87 -3.89 0.31 9.58
CA PRO A 87 -4.73 -0.48 10.50
C PRO A 87 -5.35 -1.69 9.81
N ALA A 88 -5.62 -1.60 8.51
CA ALA A 88 -6.24 -2.67 7.75
C ALA A 88 -6.09 -2.39 6.26
N TRP A 89 -6.30 -3.41 5.44
CA TRP A 89 -6.32 -3.30 3.99
C TRP A 89 -7.76 -3.34 3.47
N ALA A 90 -7.98 -2.76 2.28
CA ALA A 90 -9.27 -2.81 1.58
C ALA A 90 -9.38 -4.11 0.78
N ASP A 91 -10.61 -4.46 0.36
CA ASP A 91 -10.78 -5.56 -0.57
C ASP A 91 -10.35 -5.15 -2.00
N TYR A 92 -10.21 -6.14 -2.88
CA TYR A 92 -9.71 -5.86 -4.23
C TYR A 92 -10.63 -4.92 -5.02
N SER A 93 -11.94 -4.99 -4.80
CA SER A 93 -12.87 -4.14 -5.54
C SER A 93 -12.71 -2.67 -5.15
N GLY A 94 -12.45 -2.40 -3.87
CA GLY A 94 -12.14 -1.04 -3.42
C GLY A 94 -10.87 -0.51 -4.04
N VAL A 95 -9.81 -1.33 -4.08
CA VAL A 95 -8.55 -0.97 -4.73
C VAL A 95 -8.77 -0.69 -6.22
N SER A 96 -9.50 -1.58 -6.89
CA SER A 96 -9.77 -1.44 -8.32
C SER A 96 -10.51 -0.14 -8.64
N ARG A 97 -11.54 0.17 -7.86
CA ARG A 97 -12.30 1.42 -8.07
C ARG A 97 -11.42 2.65 -7.89
N THR A 98 -10.57 2.65 -6.88
CA THR A 98 -9.65 3.77 -6.64
C THR A 98 -8.68 3.93 -7.80
N LEU A 99 -8.07 2.84 -8.28
CA LEU A 99 -7.12 2.91 -9.38
C LEU A 99 -7.80 3.42 -10.66
N SER A 100 -9.02 2.95 -10.94
CA SER A 100 -9.77 3.36 -12.14
C SER A 100 -10.15 4.84 -12.11
N ALA A 101 -10.30 5.41 -10.93
CA ALA A 101 -10.72 6.81 -10.77
C ALA A 101 -9.56 7.80 -10.72
N LEU A 102 -8.30 7.32 -10.75
CA LEU A 102 -7.14 8.21 -10.73
C LEU A 102 -7.05 9.01 -12.02
N SER A 103 -6.79 10.32 -11.90
CA SER A 103 -6.47 11.15 -13.05
C SER A 103 -5.02 10.94 -13.46
N TRP A 104 -4.70 11.35 -14.69
CA TRP A 104 -3.32 11.27 -15.18
C TRP A 104 -2.36 12.09 -14.30
N GLU A 105 -2.82 13.25 -13.83
CA GLU A 105 -1.99 14.09 -12.96
C GLU A 105 -1.73 13.41 -11.61
N GLU A 106 -2.74 12.73 -11.08
CA GLU A 106 -2.58 11.99 -9.84
C GLU A 106 -1.61 10.83 -10.00
N VAL A 107 -1.70 10.09 -11.11
CA VAL A 107 -0.77 9.01 -11.41
C VAL A 107 0.66 9.54 -11.47
N LYS A 108 0.88 10.67 -12.13
CA LYS A 108 2.22 11.27 -12.20
C LYS A 108 2.77 11.59 -10.82
N ARG A 109 1.94 12.12 -9.92
CA ARG A 109 2.38 12.44 -8.56
C ARG A 109 2.74 11.21 -7.76
N ILE A 110 1.96 10.14 -7.91
CA ILE A 110 2.23 8.87 -7.24
C ILE A 110 3.55 8.29 -7.74
N VAL A 111 3.76 8.29 -9.06
CA VAL A 111 4.99 7.79 -9.66
C VAL A 111 6.19 8.59 -9.19
N GLN A 112 6.05 9.91 -9.08
CA GLN A 112 7.12 10.77 -8.59
C GLN A 112 7.52 10.39 -7.16
N VAL A 113 6.56 10.19 -6.27
CA VAL A 113 6.83 9.77 -4.90
C VAL A 113 7.53 8.40 -4.89
N ALA A 114 7.05 7.46 -5.69
CA ALA A 114 7.63 6.11 -5.74
C ALA A 114 9.08 6.13 -6.25
N ARG A 115 9.40 7.05 -7.16
CA ARG A 115 10.75 7.13 -7.73
C ARG A 115 11.74 7.87 -6.83
N THR A 116 11.30 8.91 -6.15
CA THR A 116 12.20 9.82 -5.43
C THR A 116 11.99 9.83 -3.93
N GLY A 117 10.87 9.28 -3.45
CA GLY A 117 10.49 9.36 -2.05
C GLY A 117 10.09 10.77 -1.61
N GLN A 118 9.80 11.66 -2.56
CA GLN A 118 9.43 13.03 -2.25
C GLN A 118 8.21 13.45 -3.07
N PRO A 119 7.32 14.27 -2.50
CA PRO A 119 6.16 14.75 -3.24
C PRO A 119 6.56 15.66 -4.39
N THR A 120 5.74 15.67 -5.44
CA THR A 120 5.92 16.56 -6.57
C THR A 120 5.60 17.99 -6.15
N LEU A 121 6.49 18.92 -6.48
CA LEU A 121 6.24 20.34 -6.22
C LEU A 121 5.21 20.87 -7.24
N PRO A 122 4.31 21.78 -6.79
CA PRO A 122 3.16 22.16 -7.61
C PRO A 122 3.51 22.90 -8.90
N HIS A 123 4.64 23.53 -8.96
CA HIS A 123 4.95 24.44 -10.07
C HIS A 123 6.30 24.22 -10.71
N CYS A 124 6.89 23.11 -10.43
CA CYS A 124 8.20 22.81 -11.00
C CYS A 124 8.13 22.27 -12.40
#